data_e978ce0ac6579ac96740b3184d0cd182
#
_entry.id   e978ce0ac6579ac96740b3184d0cd182
#
_cell.length_a   1.000
_cell.length_b   1.000
_cell.length_c   1.000
_cell.angle_alpha   90.00
_cell.angle_beta   90.00
_cell.angle_gamma   90.00
#
_symmetry.space_group_name_H-M   'P 1'
#
loop_
_entity.id
_entity.type
_entity.pdbx_description
1 polymer ?
#
loop_
_entity_poly.entity_id
_entity_poly.type
_entity_poly.pdbx_seq_one_letter_code
_entity_poly.pdbx_strand_id
1 'polypeptide(L)'
;MRSTRALRYYEEQGLLESDRTPAGYRLYEPGAVRRVRNIRELLSCGFTVNDVKSFLAYLDADLPDVFSFSPACADSYGVGAQRVAELEERIAILTRLRDSLVHRMPWLAAPDDSTDEQAA
;
A
#
# COMPACT_ATOMS: atom_id res chain seq x y z
N MET A 1 -11.59 15.76 2.35
CA MET A 1 -10.25 15.67 2.46
C MET A 1 -9.82 15.31 3.79
N ARG A 2 -9.03 14.45 3.92
CA ARG A 2 -8.80 13.96 5.08
C ARG A 2 -7.88 14.69 5.84
N SER A 3 -6.84 14.37 6.20
CA SER A 3 -6.01 14.93 7.22
C SER A 3 -4.97 15.84 6.61
N THR A 4 -4.84 17.05 7.11
CA THR A 4 -3.78 17.97 6.70
C THR A 4 -2.42 17.39 7.06
N ARG A 5 -2.37 16.54 8.10
CA ARG A 5 -1.12 15.88 8.46
C ARG A 5 -0.65 14.95 7.35
N ALA A 6 -1.57 14.19 6.75
CA ALA A 6 -1.22 13.30 5.66
C ALA A 6 -0.71 14.08 4.46
N LEU A 7 -1.36 15.21 4.14
CA LEU A 7 -0.92 16.04 3.02
C LEU A 7 0.47 16.61 3.25
N ARG A 8 0.75 17.06 4.46
CA ARG A 8 2.08 17.56 4.79
C ARG A 8 3.12 16.47 4.70
N TYR A 9 2.78 15.27 5.14
CA TYR A 9 3.69 14.14 5.05
C TYR A 9 4.03 13.84 3.59
N TYR A 10 3.02 13.84 2.72
CA TYR A 10 3.27 13.61 1.30
C TYR A 10 4.16 14.70 0.70
N GLU A 11 3.97 15.95 1.13
CA GLU A 11 4.85 17.03 0.68
C GLU A 11 6.28 16.79 1.13
N GLU A 12 6.47 16.41 2.38
CA GLU A 12 7.80 16.14 2.92
C GLU A 12 8.50 15.02 2.16
N GLN A 13 7.72 14.07 1.67
CA GLN A 13 8.26 12.94 0.92
C GLN A 13 8.45 13.25 -0.56
N GLY A 14 8.10 14.46 -1.00
CA GLY A 14 8.25 14.83 -2.39
C GLY A 14 7.16 14.32 -3.30
N LEU A 15 6.05 13.84 -2.75
CA LEU A 15 4.96 13.28 -3.53
C LEU A 15 3.89 14.31 -3.90
N LEU A 16 3.89 15.45 -3.24
CA LEU A 16 2.89 16.47 -3.42
C LEU A 16 3.55 17.82 -3.29
N GLU A 17 3.09 18.79 -4.05
CA GLU A 17 3.60 20.16 -3.97
C GLU A 17 2.49 21.12 -3.63
N SER A 18 2.83 22.18 -2.92
CA SER A 18 1.90 23.25 -2.64
C SER A 18 2.62 24.58 -2.70
N ASP A 19 1.84 25.64 -2.98
CA ASP A 19 2.32 26.99 -2.91
C ASP A 19 1.75 27.61 -1.63
N ARG A 20 2.21 28.82 -1.32
CA ARG A 20 1.67 29.58 -0.20
C ARG A 20 0.92 30.77 -0.72
N THR A 21 -0.23 31.05 -0.13
CA THR A 21 -0.94 32.28 -0.41
C THR A 21 -0.18 33.45 0.23
N PRO A 22 -0.48 34.70 -0.15
CA PRO A 22 0.13 35.85 0.53
C PRO A 22 -0.11 35.86 2.03
N ALA A 23 -1.21 35.23 2.48
CA ALA A 23 -1.51 35.13 3.90
C ALA A 23 -0.79 33.99 4.59
N GLY A 24 0.00 33.20 3.86
CA GLY A 24 0.78 32.13 4.44
C GLY A 24 0.11 30.77 4.47
N TYR A 25 -1.07 30.66 3.90
CA TYR A 25 -1.78 29.38 3.85
C TYR A 25 -1.27 28.52 2.70
N ARG A 26 -1.37 27.21 2.88
CA ARG A 26 -1.01 26.27 1.82
C ARG A 26 -2.07 26.28 0.72
N LEU A 27 -1.60 26.26 -0.50
CA LEU A 27 -2.48 26.23 -1.67
C LEU A 27 -2.03 25.07 -2.57
N TYR A 28 -2.90 24.11 -2.75
CA TYR A 28 -2.61 22.96 -3.59
C TYR A 28 -3.16 23.18 -5.00
N GLU A 29 -2.46 22.63 -5.99
CA GLU A 29 -2.89 22.73 -7.37
C GLU A 29 -4.17 21.95 -7.60
N PRO A 30 -4.94 22.28 -8.67
CA PRO A 30 -6.18 21.56 -8.95
C PRO A 30 -6.01 20.06 -9.10
N GLY A 31 -4.85 19.61 -9.58
CA GLY A 31 -4.58 18.19 -9.74
C GLY A 31 -4.24 17.46 -8.46
N ALA A 32 -4.11 18.17 -7.34
CA ALA A 32 -3.68 17.57 -6.09
C ALA A 32 -4.65 16.49 -5.60
N VAL A 33 -5.95 16.67 -5.81
CA VAL A 33 -6.93 15.68 -5.36
C VAL A 33 -6.70 14.34 -6.06
N ARG A 34 -6.48 14.36 -7.38
CA ARG A 34 -6.20 13.15 -8.13
C ARG A 34 -4.90 12.52 -7.68
N ARG A 35 -3.89 13.35 -7.47
CA ARG A 35 -2.58 12.87 -7.06
C ARG A 35 -2.65 12.19 -5.69
N VAL A 36 -3.34 12.80 -4.75
CA VAL A 36 -3.51 12.21 -3.42
C VAL A 36 -4.29 10.91 -3.50
N ARG A 37 -5.32 10.87 -4.32
CA ARG A 37 -6.10 9.65 -4.51
C ARG A 37 -5.22 8.53 -5.05
N ASN A 38 -4.39 8.83 -6.04
CA ASN A 38 -3.49 7.84 -6.64
C ASN A 38 -2.46 7.35 -5.63
N ILE A 39 -1.91 8.26 -4.83
CA ILE A 39 -0.98 7.88 -3.77
C ILE A 39 -1.66 6.88 -2.82
N ARG A 40 -2.88 7.20 -2.41
CA ARG A 40 -3.60 6.34 -1.48
C ARG A 40 -3.96 4.98 -2.09
N GLU A 41 -4.27 4.95 -3.38
CA GLU A 41 -4.52 3.69 -4.05
C GLU A 41 -3.30 2.80 -4.05
N LEU A 42 -2.13 3.36 -4.37
CA LEU A 42 -0.90 2.60 -4.36
C LEU A 42 -0.56 2.10 -2.96
N LEU A 43 -0.75 2.94 -1.96
CA LEU A 43 -0.49 2.52 -0.58
C LEU A 43 -1.43 1.39 -0.16
N SER A 44 -2.68 1.43 -0.62
CA SER A 44 -3.64 0.38 -0.28
C SER A 44 -3.32 -0.94 -0.94
N CYS A 45 -2.51 -0.93 -1.98
CA CYS A 45 -2.05 -2.16 -2.64
C CYS A 45 -0.88 -2.81 -1.90
N GLY A 46 -0.36 -2.16 -0.87
CA GLY A 46 0.76 -2.71 -0.12
C GLY A 46 2.08 -2.01 -0.34
N PHE A 47 2.13 -1.01 -1.22
CA PHE A 47 3.36 -0.25 -1.41
C PHE A 47 3.62 0.65 -0.21
N THR A 48 4.89 0.90 0.07
CA THR A 48 5.28 1.89 1.07
C THR A 48 5.32 3.27 0.41
N VAL A 49 5.38 4.32 1.23
CA VAL A 49 5.53 5.67 0.71
C VAL A 49 6.78 5.78 -0.16
N ASN A 50 7.85 5.13 0.26
CA ASN A 50 9.08 5.14 -0.51
C ASN A 50 8.91 4.46 -1.87
N ASP A 51 8.14 3.38 -1.92
CA ASP A 51 7.83 2.68 -3.18
C ASP A 51 7.06 3.58 -4.12
N VAL A 52 6.13 4.37 -3.59
CA VAL A 52 5.28 5.24 -4.40
C VAL A 52 6.11 6.26 -5.16
N LYS A 53 7.29 6.61 -4.65
CA LYS A 53 8.18 7.54 -5.35
C LYS A 53 8.60 7.03 -6.71
N SER A 54 8.58 5.73 -6.94
CA SER A 54 8.87 5.15 -8.24
C SER A 54 7.74 5.36 -9.25
N PHE A 55 6.59 5.82 -8.78
CA PHE A 55 5.42 6.04 -9.61
C PHE A 55 5.11 7.52 -9.82
N LEU A 56 6.05 8.43 -9.50
CA LEU A 56 5.79 9.86 -9.58
C LEU A 56 5.23 10.29 -10.93
N ALA A 57 5.76 9.73 -12.02
CA ALA A 57 5.35 10.10 -13.35
C ALA A 57 3.90 9.71 -13.66
N TYR A 58 3.33 8.84 -12.86
CA TYR A 58 1.97 8.33 -13.10
C TYR A 58 0.94 8.90 -12.17
N LEU A 59 1.35 9.73 -11.22
CA LEU A 59 0.43 10.22 -10.19
C LEU A 59 -0.55 11.28 -10.69
N ASP A 60 -0.26 11.89 -11.82
CA ASP A 60 -1.09 12.96 -12.36
C ASP A 60 -2.10 12.46 -13.40
N ALA A 61 -2.14 11.17 -13.64
CA ALA A 61 -3.09 10.56 -14.56
C ALA A 61 -3.95 9.55 -13.80
N ASP A 62 -5.00 9.09 -14.45
CA ASP A 62 -5.83 8.06 -13.85
C ASP A 62 -5.07 6.75 -13.87
N LEU A 63 -4.97 6.10 -12.71
CA LEU A 63 -4.31 4.81 -12.63
C LEU A 63 -5.26 3.72 -13.11
N PRO A 64 -4.80 2.81 -13.97
CA PRO A 64 -5.64 1.69 -14.37
C PRO A 64 -5.78 0.70 -13.23
N ASP A 65 -6.84 -0.09 -13.29
CA ASP A 65 -7.04 -1.16 -12.30
C ASP A 65 -5.94 -2.22 -12.46
N VAL A 66 -5.57 -2.51 -13.69
CA VAL A 66 -4.51 -3.47 -13.99
C VAL A 66 -3.49 -2.77 -14.87
N PHE A 67 -2.24 -2.73 -14.40
CA PHE A 67 -1.18 -2.10 -15.17
C PHE A 67 -0.71 -3.02 -16.29
N SER A 68 -0.32 -2.39 -17.42
CA SER A 68 0.28 -3.12 -18.52
C SER A 68 1.79 -2.94 -18.49
N PHE A 69 2.53 -4.00 -18.72
CA PHE A 69 3.99 -3.92 -18.71
C PHE A 69 4.50 -3.19 -19.93
N SER A 70 5.49 -2.32 -19.73
CA SER A 70 6.24 -1.73 -20.82
C SER A 70 7.66 -1.50 -20.33
N PRO A 71 8.64 -1.50 -21.23
CA PRO A 71 10.03 -1.25 -20.84
C PRO A 71 10.24 0.10 -20.17
N ALA A 72 9.42 1.10 -20.51
CA ALA A 72 9.53 2.42 -19.91
C ALA A 72 9.15 2.41 -18.45
N CYS A 73 8.42 1.40 -17.98
CA CYS A 73 7.96 1.28 -16.61
C CYS A 73 8.74 0.24 -15.82
N ALA A 74 9.86 -0.22 -16.34
CA ALA A 74 10.61 -1.33 -15.72
C ALA A 74 10.98 -1.06 -14.27
N ASP A 75 11.38 0.18 -13.95
CA ASP A 75 11.76 0.51 -12.58
C ASP A 75 10.59 0.39 -11.62
N SER A 76 9.42 0.87 -12.03
CA SER A 76 8.21 0.77 -11.20
C SER A 76 7.81 -0.68 -10.99
N TYR A 77 7.94 -1.49 -12.03
CA TYR A 77 7.58 -2.91 -11.94
C TYR A 77 8.57 -3.69 -11.08
N GLY A 78 9.85 -3.27 -11.11
CA GLY A 78 10.85 -3.85 -10.23
C GLY A 78 10.51 -3.62 -8.77
N VAL A 79 10.01 -2.42 -8.44
CA VAL A 79 9.56 -2.10 -7.09
C VAL A 79 8.38 -3.00 -6.71
N GLY A 80 7.45 -3.21 -7.65
CA GLY A 80 6.30 -4.09 -7.41
C GLY A 80 6.73 -5.53 -7.14
N ALA A 81 7.64 -6.04 -7.94
CA ALA A 81 8.14 -7.40 -7.76
C ALA A 81 8.81 -7.58 -6.40
N GLN A 82 9.60 -6.60 -6.00
CA GLN A 82 10.26 -6.63 -4.71
C GLN A 82 9.24 -6.59 -3.57
N ARG A 83 8.19 -5.79 -3.71
CA ARG A 83 7.15 -5.72 -2.69
C ARG A 83 6.42 -7.05 -2.55
N VAL A 84 6.11 -7.70 -3.68
CA VAL A 84 5.49 -9.02 -3.66
C VAL A 84 6.38 -10.02 -2.92
N ALA A 85 7.67 -10.02 -3.23
CA ALA A 85 8.60 -10.95 -2.59
C ALA A 85 8.65 -10.73 -1.07
N GLU A 86 8.68 -9.48 -0.64
CA GLU A 86 8.70 -9.18 0.80
C GLU A 86 7.40 -9.59 1.49
N LEU A 87 6.27 -9.41 0.82
CA LEU A 87 5.00 -9.84 1.38
C LEU A 87 4.91 -11.36 1.49
N GLU A 88 5.41 -12.06 0.47
CA GLU A 88 5.43 -13.52 0.51
C GLU A 88 6.31 -14.03 1.65
N GLU A 89 7.42 -13.37 1.89
CA GLU A 89 8.28 -13.74 3.01
C GLU A 89 7.56 -13.53 4.34
N ARG A 90 6.85 -12.40 4.50
CA ARG A 90 6.08 -12.15 5.72
C ARG A 90 4.97 -13.17 5.91
N ILE A 91 4.29 -13.54 4.82
CA ILE A 91 3.25 -14.55 4.87
C ILE A 91 3.84 -15.87 5.37
N ALA A 92 5.00 -16.25 4.86
CA ALA A 92 5.64 -17.50 5.27
C ALA A 92 6.01 -17.47 6.75
N ILE A 93 6.55 -16.34 7.21
CA ILE A 93 6.93 -16.19 8.61
C ILE A 93 5.70 -16.28 9.53
N LEU A 94 4.65 -15.53 9.17
CA LEU A 94 3.44 -15.52 9.98
C LEU A 94 2.75 -16.88 9.97
N THR A 95 2.77 -17.57 8.84
CA THR A 95 2.21 -18.91 8.74
C THR A 95 2.94 -19.87 9.68
N ARG A 96 4.27 -19.83 9.71
CA ARG A 96 5.05 -20.67 10.62
C ARG A 96 4.73 -20.39 12.08
N LEU A 97 4.62 -19.12 12.42
CA LEU A 97 4.32 -18.73 13.80
C LEU A 97 2.93 -19.20 14.21
N ARG A 98 1.97 -19.02 13.33
CA ARG A 98 0.61 -19.49 13.58
C ARG A 98 0.60 -21.00 13.77
N ASP A 99 1.25 -21.71 12.88
CA ASP A 99 1.26 -23.17 12.95
C ASP A 99 1.94 -23.66 14.22
N SER A 100 2.98 -22.97 14.66
CA SER A 100 3.65 -23.31 15.89
C SER A 100 2.72 -23.12 17.10
N LEU A 101 1.98 -22.02 17.11
CA LEU A 101 1.02 -21.78 18.19
C LEU A 101 -0.09 -22.80 18.20
N VAL A 102 -0.65 -23.12 17.06
CA VAL A 102 -1.71 -24.11 16.95
C VAL A 102 -1.21 -25.48 17.36
N HIS A 103 0.03 -25.80 17.01
CA HIS A 103 0.62 -27.07 17.43
C HIS A 103 0.69 -27.17 18.95
N ARG A 104 1.07 -26.08 19.61
CA ARG A 104 1.16 -26.06 21.06
C ARG A 104 -0.18 -25.90 21.73
N MET A 105 -1.11 -25.28 21.08
CA MET A 105 -2.44 -24.97 21.63
C MET A 105 -3.51 -25.37 20.61
N PRO A 106 -3.74 -26.67 20.45
CA PRO A 106 -4.63 -27.13 19.35
C PRO A 106 -6.05 -26.58 19.43
N TRP A 107 -6.49 -26.21 20.63
CA TRP A 107 -7.84 -25.66 20.78
C TRP A 107 -7.99 -24.27 20.15
N LEU A 108 -6.89 -23.65 19.73
CA LEU A 108 -6.93 -22.32 19.08
C LEU A 108 -7.13 -22.43 17.56
N ALA A 109 -7.08 -23.64 17.00
CA ALA A 109 -7.30 -23.79 15.57
C ALA A 109 -8.72 -23.38 15.22
N ALA A 110 -8.89 -22.76 14.04
CA ALA A 110 -10.22 -22.40 13.59
C ALA A 110 -11.09 -23.65 13.50
N PRO A 111 -12.36 -23.57 13.92
CA PRO A 111 -13.23 -24.73 13.82
C PRO A 111 -13.41 -25.13 12.35
N ASP A 112 -13.36 -26.43 12.14
CA ASP A 112 -13.52 -27.03 10.85
C ASP A 112 -14.86 -27.75 10.85
N ASP A 113 -15.58 -27.70 9.74
CA ASP A 113 -16.88 -28.32 9.64
C ASP A 113 -16.83 -29.82 10.00
N SER A 114 -15.76 -30.48 9.66
CA SER A 114 -15.61 -31.89 9.95
C SER A 114 -15.36 -32.13 11.43
N THR A 115 -14.86 -31.14 12.14
CA THR A 115 -14.58 -31.26 13.58
C THR A 115 -15.86 -31.28 14.40
N ASP A 116 -16.86 -30.55 13.96
CA ASP A 116 -18.12 -30.46 14.68
C ASP A 116 -18.80 -31.80 14.76
N GLU A 117 -18.70 -32.61 13.76
CA GLU A 117 -19.32 -33.91 13.74
C GLU A 117 -18.70 -34.83 14.78
N GLN A 118 -17.42 -34.68 15.02
CA GLN A 118 -16.72 -35.57 15.94
C GLN A 118 -16.90 -35.14 17.39
N ALA A 119 -17.33 -33.94 17.61
CA ALA A 119 -17.55 -33.43 18.94
C ALA A 119 -18.73 -34.13 19.61
N ALA A 120 -19.58 -34.74 18.84
CA ALA A 120 -20.70 -35.50 19.38
C ALA A 120 -20.27 -36.92 19.84
#